data_a55c77502c64d38477c204d1343cae34
#
_entry.id   a55c77502c64d38477c204d1343cae34
#
_cell.length_a   1.000
_cell.length_b   1.000
_cell.length_c   1.000
_cell.angle_alpha   90.00
_cell.angle_beta   90.00
_cell.angle_gamma   90.00
#
_symmetry.space_group_name_H-M   'P 1'
#
loop_
_entity.id
_entity.type
_entity.pdbx_description
1 polymer ?
#
loop_
_entity_poly.entity_id
_entity_poly.type
_entity_poly.pdbx_seq_one_letter_code
_entity_poly.pdbx_strand_id
1 'polypeptide(L)'
;HLHDTYNFGMANVIAALDLGIANFDAAMGGLGGCPFAPGAAGNIGTDDLVHLLHREGVATGVDVEALTEVREPLIAAVGHNLTSSLSDIPATPAVFDGLFAPASAKA
;
A
#
# COMPACT_ATOMS: atom_id res chain seq x y z
N HIS A 1 4.68 12.46 -1.23
CA HIS A 1 5.33 11.44 -2.06
C HIS A 1 6.48 10.81 -1.31
N LEU A 2 6.42 9.50 -1.07
CA LEU A 2 7.41 8.80 -0.28
C LEU A 2 7.94 7.59 -1.04
N HIS A 3 9.23 7.31 -0.84
CA HIS A 3 9.86 6.07 -1.29
C HIS A 3 10.04 5.11 -0.10
N ASP A 4 10.13 3.83 -0.41
CA ASP A 4 10.26 2.77 0.60
C ASP A 4 11.72 2.38 0.86
N THR A 5 12.64 3.31 0.73
CA THR A 5 14.06 3.11 0.98
C THR A 5 14.25 2.62 2.42
N TYR A 6 14.96 1.51 2.57
CA TYR A 6 15.16 0.81 3.85
C TYR A 6 13.86 0.38 4.56
N ASN A 7 12.76 0.24 3.83
CA ASN A 7 11.43 -0.09 4.38
C ASN A 7 10.86 1.00 5.31
N PHE A 8 11.30 2.24 5.19
CA PHE A 8 10.82 3.32 6.03
C PHE A 8 9.58 4.02 5.49
N GLY A 9 9.09 3.64 4.30
CA GLY A 9 7.95 4.30 3.68
C GLY A 9 6.72 4.36 4.57
N MET A 10 6.28 3.22 5.11
CA MET A 10 5.10 3.17 5.97
C MET A 10 5.31 3.88 7.30
N ALA A 11 6.50 3.81 7.89
CA ALA A 11 6.83 4.57 9.09
C ALA A 11 6.74 6.08 8.84
N ASN A 12 7.21 6.52 7.68
CA ASN A 12 7.13 7.93 7.29
C ASN A 12 5.68 8.37 7.05
N VAL A 13 4.81 7.49 6.53
CA VAL A 13 3.37 7.77 6.40
C VAL A 13 2.76 8.03 7.79
N ILE A 14 3.03 7.17 8.76
CA ILE A 14 2.51 7.33 10.13
C ILE A 14 2.99 8.65 10.72
N ALA A 15 4.27 8.98 10.60
CA ALA A 15 4.81 10.24 11.08
C ALA A 15 4.15 11.45 10.41
N ALA A 16 3.90 11.36 9.11
CA ALA A 16 3.23 12.43 8.36
C ALA A 16 1.77 12.61 8.80
N LEU A 17 1.05 11.52 9.06
CA LEU A 17 -0.32 11.57 9.60
C LEU A 17 -0.34 12.29 10.95
N ASP A 18 0.60 11.98 11.83
CA ASP A 18 0.70 12.61 13.15
C ASP A 18 0.96 14.12 13.06
N LEU A 19 1.56 14.57 11.97
CA LEU A 19 1.80 15.98 11.66
C LEU A 19 0.64 16.64 10.92
N GLY A 20 -0.45 15.94 10.68
CA GLY A 20 -1.63 16.47 9.99
C GLY A 20 -1.57 16.43 8.48
N ILE A 21 -0.61 15.75 7.88
CA ILE A 21 -0.55 15.58 6.43
C ILE A 21 -1.62 14.57 6.01
N ALA A 22 -2.45 14.95 5.06
CA ALA A 22 -3.62 14.16 4.64
C ALA A 22 -3.61 13.75 3.16
N ASN A 23 -2.63 14.17 2.40
CA ASN A 23 -2.53 13.84 0.98
C ASN A 23 -1.27 13.03 0.72
N PHE A 24 -1.45 11.85 0.13
CA PHE A 24 -0.38 10.94 -0.23
C PHE A 24 -0.58 10.47 -1.66
N ASP A 25 0.50 10.26 -2.38
CA ASP A 25 0.50 9.52 -3.61
C ASP A 25 1.39 8.27 -3.48
N ALA A 26 1.12 7.29 -4.28
CA ALA A 26 1.82 6.02 -4.27
C ALA A 26 1.73 5.37 -5.66
N ALA A 27 2.45 4.29 -5.86
CA ALA A 27 2.35 3.52 -7.09
C ALA A 27 1.79 2.13 -6.80
N MET A 28 0.85 1.67 -7.63
CA MET A 28 0.30 0.33 -7.47
C MET A 28 1.41 -0.72 -7.47
N GLY A 29 1.38 -1.61 -6.48
CA GLY A 29 2.37 -2.66 -6.35
C GLY A 29 3.79 -2.19 -6.01
N GLY A 30 3.97 -0.92 -5.68
CA GLY A 30 5.30 -0.37 -5.43
C GLY A 30 6.13 -0.11 -6.69
N LEU A 31 5.48 0.03 -7.84
CA LEU A 31 6.17 0.25 -9.11
C LEU A 31 6.99 1.55 -9.11
N GLY A 32 8.07 1.55 -9.90
CA GLY A 32 8.99 2.66 -10.02
C GLY A 32 10.28 2.42 -9.27
N GLY A 33 11.33 3.13 -9.68
CA GLY A 33 12.65 3.06 -9.06
C GLY A 33 13.04 4.35 -8.38
N CYS A 34 14.22 4.35 -7.76
CA CYS A 34 14.81 5.54 -7.20
C CYS A 34 16.08 5.89 -7.99
N PRO A 35 16.09 6.96 -8.82
CA PRO A 35 17.23 7.30 -9.63
C PRO A 35 18.43 7.80 -8.80
N PHE A 36 18.19 8.23 -7.58
CA PHE A 36 19.21 8.79 -6.69
C PHE A 36 19.83 7.76 -5.74
N ALA A 37 19.25 6.57 -5.66
CA ALA A 37 19.73 5.48 -4.81
C ALA A 37 19.65 4.15 -5.58
N PRO A 38 20.61 3.86 -6.44
CA PRO A 38 20.62 2.65 -7.25
C PRO A 38 20.43 1.39 -6.40
N GLY A 39 19.50 0.52 -6.80
CA GLY A 39 19.18 -0.70 -6.07
C GLY A 39 18.23 -0.51 -4.88
N ALA A 40 17.89 0.73 -4.52
CA ALA A 40 16.91 0.99 -3.48
C ALA A 40 15.48 0.81 -4.02
N ALA A 41 14.55 0.53 -3.11
CA ALA A 41 13.14 0.51 -3.42
C ALA A 41 12.68 1.90 -3.89
N GLY A 42 11.74 1.93 -4.82
CA GLY A 42 11.13 3.17 -5.28
C GLY A 42 9.90 3.55 -4.45
N ASN A 43 8.82 3.86 -5.15
CA ASN A 43 7.57 4.30 -4.52
C ASN A 43 7.02 3.30 -3.49
N ILE A 44 6.36 3.83 -2.46
CA ILE A 44 5.50 3.00 -1.63
C ILE A 44 4.36 2.43 -2.48
N GLY A 45 3.89 1.23 -2.15
CA GLY A 45 2.80 0.59 -2.86
C GLY A 45 1.45 1.17 -2.47
N THR A 46 0.60 1.46 -3.45
CA THR A 46 -0.76 1.94 -3.18
C THR A 46 -1.56 0.93 -2.36
N ASP A 47 -1.43 -0.35 -2.67
CA ASP A 47 -2.09 -1.44 -1.95
C ASP A 47 -1.63 -1.51 -0.49
N ASP A 48 -0.33 -1.42 -0.23
CA ASP A 48 0.21 -1.36 1.13
C ASP A 48 -0.27 -0.10 1.87
N LEU A 49 -0.24 1.05 1.21
CA LEU A 49 -0.64 2.33 1.80
C LEU A 49 -2.11 2.33 2.19
N VAL A 50 -2.99 1.91 1.30
CA VAL A 50 -4.43 1.88 1.57
C VAL A 50 -4.74 0.92 2.71
N HIS A 51 -4.09 -0.24 2.73
CA HIS A 51 -4.24 -1.19 3.82
C HIS A 51 -3.85 -0.56 5.16
N LEU A 52 -2.69 0.09 5.22
CA LEU A 52 -2.22 0.78 6.43
C LEU A 52 -3.22 1.85 6.88
N LEU A 53 -3.63 2.72 5.98
CA LEU A 53 -4.54 3.82 6.32
C LEU A 53 -5.88 3.31 6.87
N HIS A 54 -6.44 2.28 6.27
CA HIS A 54 -7.66 1.66 6.77
C HIS A 54 -7.46 1.05 8.17
N ARG A 55 -6.33 0.42 8.41
CA ARG A 55 -5.97 -0.12 9.73
C ARG A 55 -5.83 0.98 10.78
N GLU A 56 -5.34 2.14 10.39
CA GLU A 56 -5.23 3.31 11.26
C GLU A 56 -6.54 4.09 11.42
N GLY A 57 -7.62 3.62 10.82
CA GLY A 57 -8.93 4.25 10.95
C GLY A 57 -9.19 5.39 9.96
N VAL A 58 -8.37 5.49 8.92
CA VAL A 58 -8.51 6.54 7.90
C VAL A 58 -9.30 6.00 6.72
N ALA A 59 -10.43 6.61 6.41
CA ALA A 59 -11.22 6.28 5.24
C ALA A 59 -10.60 6.91 4.00
N THR A 60 -10.23 6.08 3.01
CA THR A 60 -9.60 6.56 1.78
C THR A 60 -10.57 6.63 0.60
N GLY A 61 -11.69 5.92 0.69
CA GLY A 61 -12.60 5.73 -0.44
C GLY A 61 -12.08 4.74 -1.49
N VAL A 62 -10.94 4.11 -1.27
CA VAL A 62 -10.36 3.13 -2.19
C VAL A 62 -10.80 1.72 -1.82
N ASP A 63 -11.27 0.97 -2.80
CA ASP A 63 -11.67 -0.42 -2.65
C ASP A 63 -10.46 -1.34 -2.75
N VAL A 64 -10.08 -1.95 -1.63
CA VAL A 64 -8.91 -2.84 -1.54
C VAL A 64 -9.09 -4.08 -2.41
N GLU A 65 -10.31 -4.62 -2.51
CA GLU A 65 -10.57 -5.79 -3.34
C GLU A 65 -10.39 -5.47 -4.82
N ALA A 66 -10.86 -4.30 -5.24
CA ALA A 66 -10.65 -3.83 -6.61
C ALA A 66 -9.16 -3.64 -6.92
N LEU A 67 -8.37 -3.16 -5.97
CA LEU A 67 -6.92 -3.07 -6.12
C LEU A 67 -6.30 -4.46 -6.34
N THR A 68 -6.77 -5.45 -5.60
CA THR A 68 -6.28 -6.83 -5.75
C THR A 68 -6.53 -7.37 -7.16
N GLU A 69 -7.66 -7.05 -7.76
CA GLU A 69 -7.99 -7.48 -9.13
C GLU A 69 -7.08 -6.85 -10.20
N VAL A 70 -6.48 -5.71 -9.91
CA VAL A 70 -5.58 -5.01 -10.84
C VAL A 70 -4.20 -5.70 -10.92
N ARG A 71 -3.82 -6.49 -9.94
CA ARG A 71 -2.47 -7.05 -9.82
C ARG A 71 -2.05 -7.91 -11.00
N GLU A 72 -2.83 -8.90 -11.35
CA GLU A 72 -2.47 -9.82 -12.45
C GLU A 72 -2.34 -9.11 -13.79
N PRO A 73 -3.30 -8.27 -14.21
CA PRO A 73 -3.13 -7.48 -15.43
C PRO A 73 -1.90 -6.57 -15.40
N LEU A 74 -1.58 -6.01 -14.24
CA LEU A 74 -0.43 -5.13 -14.09
C LEU A 74 0.88 -5.91 -14.21
N ILE A 75 1.00 -7.07 -13.57
CA ILE A 75 2.16 -7.95 -13.69
C ILE A 75 2.38 -8.34 -15.16
N ALA A 76 1.31 -8.70 -15.86
CA ALA A 76 1.39 -9.03 -17.28
C ALA A 76 1.89 -7.84 -18.12
N ALA A 77 1.43 -6.63 -17.81
CA ALA A 77 1.80 -5.43 -18.55
C ALA A 77 3.25 -5.01 -18.34
N VAL A 78 3.76 -5.12 -17.10
CA VAL A 78 5.14 -4.71 -16.78
C VAL A 78 6.16 -5.83 -16.98
N GLY A 79 5.73 -7.08 -17.01
CA GLY A 79 6.60 -8.23 -17.27
C GLY A 79 7.44 -8.70 -16.07
N HIS A 80 7.10 -8.26 -14.86
CA HIS A 80 7.75 -8.72 -13.62
C HIS A 80 6.79 -8.62 -12.44
N ASN A 81 7.13 -9.27 -11.33
CA ASN A 81 6.34 -9.22 -10.11
C ASN A 81 6.35 -7.82 -9.48
N LEU A 82 5.29 -7.55 -8.71
CA LEU A 82 5.18 -6.34 -7.91
C LEU A 82 6.00 -6.49 -6.62
N THR A 83 6.45 -5.37 -6.06
CA THR A 83 7.29 -5.36 -4.86
C THR A 83 6.54 -5.00 -3.59
N SER A 84 5.28 -4.58 -3.69
CA SER A 84 4.47 -4.30 -2.50
C SER A 84 4.29 -5.55 -1.64
N SER A 85 4.26 -5.38 -0.32
CA SER A 85 4.16 -6.50 0.62
C SER A 85 2.85 -7.26 0.50
N LEU A 86 1.76 -6.59 0.17
CA LEU A 86 0.44 -7.22 -0.01
C LEU A 86 0.31 -7.98 -1.32
N SER A 87 1.26 -7.82 -2.24
CA SER A 87 1.20 -8.48 -3.54
C SER A 87 1.03 -9.99 -3.46
N ASP A 88 1.68 -10.62 -2.51
CA ASP A 88 1.73 -12.08 -2.38
C ASP A 88 0.92 -12.61 -1.20
N ILE A 89 0.22 -11.73 -0.47
CA ILE A 89 -0.58 -12.13 0.68
C ILE A 89 -1.96 -12.56 0.18
N PRO A 90 -2.38 -13.80 0.41
CA PRO A 90 -3.73 -14.24 0.06
C PRO A 90 -4.79 -13.47 0.86
N ALA A 91 -6.00 -13.45 0.34
CA ALA A 91 -7.12 -12.83 1.02
C ALA A 91 -7.24 -13.37 2.45
N THR A 92 -7.43 -12.46 3.40
CA THR A 92 -7.58 -12.84 4.81
C THR A 92 -8.86 -13.70 4.96
N PRO A 93 -8.75 -14.87 5.58
CA PRO A 93 -9.94 -15.68 5.85
C PRO A 93 -10.99 -14.89 6.65
N ALA A 94 -12.26 -15.12 6.35
CA ALA A 94 -13.38 -14.42 6.98
C ALA A 94 -13.36 -14.49 8.51
N VAL A 95 -12.79 -15.55 9.06
CA VAL A 95 -12.65 -15.72 10.53
C VAL A 95 -11.81 -14.61 11.17
N PHE A 96 -10.94 -13.96 10.41
CA PHE A 96 -10.11 -12.87 10.89
C PHE A 96 -10.65 -11.48 10.57
N ASP A 97 -11.72 -11.38 9.82
CA ASP A 97 -12.25 -10.08 9.35
C ASP A 97 -12.54 -9.13 10.53
N GLY A 98 -13.08 -9.64 11.61
CA GLY A 98 -13.36 -8.85 12.82
C GLY A 98 -12.11 -8.30 13.51
N LEU A 99 -10.95 -8.95 13.35
CA LEU A 99 -9.68 -8.54 13.93
C LEU A 99 -8.93 -7.54 13.06
N PHE A 100 -9.04 -7.70 11.74
CA PHE A 100 -8.23 -6.97 10.77
C PHE A 100 -9.03 -6.04 9.87
N ALA A 101 -10.34 -5.96 10.07
CA ALA A 101 -11.18 -5.05 9.30
C ALA A 101 -10.71 -3.60 9.50
N PRO A 102 -10.64 -2.77 8.43
CA PRO A 102 -10.30 -1.36 8.58
C PRO A 102 -11.38 -0.64 9.40
N ALA A 103 -10.97 0.35 10.20
CA ALA A 103 -11.89 1.12 11.01
C ALA A 103 -12.98 1.81 10.15
N SER A 104 -12.65 2.18 8.92
CA SER A 104 -13.61 2.75 7.96
C SER A 104 -14.76 1.81 7.61
N ALA A 105 -14.57 0.48 7.72
CA ALA A 105 -15.63 -0.50 7.49
C ALA A 105 -16.60 -0.63 8.66
N LYS A 106 -16.32 -0.04 9.81
CA LYS A 106 -17.12 -0.09 11.03
C LYS A 106 -17.96 1.16 11.26
N ALA A 107 -17.78 2.15 10.42
CA ALA A 107 -18.46 3.43 10.51
C ALA A 107 -19.94 3.35 10.15
#